data_aa1e865fa47cd357cfa7d0ec94678898
#
_entry.id   aa1e865fa47cd357cfa7d0ec94678898
#
_cell.length_a   1.000
_cell.length_b   1.000
_cell.length_c   1.000
_cell.angle_alpha   90.00
_cell.angle_beta   90.00
_cell.angle_gamma   90.00
#
_symmetry.space_group_name_H-M   'P 1'
#
loop_
_entity.id
_entity.type
_entity.pdbx_description
1 polymer ?
#
loop_
_entity_poly.entity_id
_entity_poly.type
_entity_poly.pdbx_seq_one_letter_code
_entity_poly.pdbx_strand_id
1 'polypeptide(L)'
;MMLRKLSAQLRTLATPALLALLLGLSIAPAWAADKSAKRGIAYDISSPNDLSALSSGVSWWYNWSPKPHDRLASYDYASMYGVDFIPMVWNDNVDDGQLKLYLQAHPAIRYLLVINEPNLLDQANMTPEAAARFWPRLEQIAAQTGVKLVGPAMNWGTMAGYGDPVVWLDAFYAAYRAMNQNRDPQIDYLAFHWYDYGLDGMLDRLARYGKPVWVTEFANWHGLDDGLQIDSLAKQKQQMADMVATLEGRADVFRYAWFTGRMTQDPHFSSLLSDEGRLTELGQYYLSLPYSE
;
A
#
# COMPACT_ATOMS: atom_id res chain seq x y z
N MET A 1 15.25 -64.46 -71.59
CA MET A 1 14.10 -64.89 -70.74
C MET A 1 13.88 -63.83 -69.69
N MET A 2 12.88 -62.92 -69.88
CA MET A 2 12.71 -61.67 -69.19
C MET A 2 11.76 -61.81 -67.96
N LEU A 3 12.20 -61.38 -66.80
CA LEU A 3 11.36 -61.22 -65.63
C LEU A 3 11.01 -59.71 -65.50
N ARG A 4 9.71 -59.42 -65.59
CA ARG A 4 9.16 -58.09 -65.39
C ARG A 4 8.97 -57.84 -63.87
N LYS A 5 9.50 -56.70 -63.37
CA LYS A 5 9.24 -56.17 -62.03
C LYS A 5 7.98 -55.35 -62.03
N LEU A 6 7.03 -55.68 -61.20
CA LEU A 6 5.89 -54.81 -60.84
C LEU A 6 6.30 -53.98 -59.61
N SER A 7 6.24 -52.69 -59.72
CA SER A 7 6.38 -51.74 -58.63
C SER A 7 5.01 -51.35 -58.09
N ALA A 8 4.76 -51.68 -56.83
CA ALA A 8 3.58 -51.23 -56.09
C ALA A 8 3.86 -49.84 -55.49
N GLN A 9 3.09 -48.85 -55.87
CA GLN A 9 3.08 -47.55 -55.20
C GLN A 9 2.18 -47.58 -53.99
N LEU A 10 2.75 -47.38 -52.81
CA LEU A 10 2.02 -47.08 -51.59
C LEU A 10 1.65 -45.58 -51.56
N ARG A 11 0.36 -45.29 -51.63
CA ARG A 11 -0.18 -43.95 -51.33
C ARG A 11 -0.30 -43.81 -49.83
N THR A 12 0.50 -42.94 -49.26
CA THR A 12 0.35 -42.46 -47.87
C THR A 12 -0.77 -41.43 -47.80
N LEU A 13 -1.84 -41.75 -47.08
CA LEU A 13 -2.90 -40.84 -46.71
C LEU A 13 -2.40 -39.98 -45.53
N ALA A 14 -2.21 -38.72 -45.74
CA ALA A 14 -1.93 -37.74 -44.69
C ALA A 14 -3.25 -37.33 -44.05
N THR A 15 -3.41 -37.66 -42.77
CA THR A 15 -4.49 -37.17 -41.90
C THR A 15 -4.10 -35.77 -41.40
N PRO A 16 -4.96 -34.73 -41.55
CA PRO A 16 -4.69 -33.46 -40.93
C PRO A 16 -4.96 -33.54 -39.42
N ALA A 17 -3.90 -33.31 -38.63
CA ALA A 17 -4.04 -33.09 -37.20
C ALA A 17 -4.75 -31.72 -36.95
N LEU A 18 -5.93 -31.79 -36.45
CA LEU A 18 -6.69 -30.58 -35.98
C LEU A 18 -6.04 -30.12 -34.68
N LEU A 19 -5.25 -29.05 -34.72
CA LEU A 19 -4.70 -28.36 -33.55
C LEU A 19 -5.83 -27.55 -32.92
N ALA A 20 -6.50 -28.09 -31.89
CA ALA A 20 -7.46 -27.36 -31.10
C ALA A 20 -6.73 -26.36 -30.21
N LEU A 21 -6.74 -25.09 -30.61
CA LEU A 21 -6.27 -23.96 -29.79
C LEU A 21 -7.29 -23.74 -28.67
N LEU A 22 -7.03 -24.29 -27.48
CA LEU A 22 -7.74 -23.97 -26.25
C LEU A 22 -7.34 -22.55 -25.85
N LEU A 23 -8.09 -21.56 -26.32
CA LEU A 23 -8.11 -20.23 -25.73
C LEU A 23 -8.67 -20.38 -24.30
N GLY A 24 -7.78 -20.46 -23.34
CA GLY A 24 -8.12 -20.33 -21.93
C GLY A 24 -8.65 -18.89 -21.70
N LEU A 25 -9.95 -18.73 -21.76
CA LEU A 25 -10.60 -17.56 -21.19
C LEU A 25 -10.34 -17.62 -19.69
N SER A 26 -9.36 -16.84 -19.22
CA SER A 26 -9.24 -16.50 -17.82
C SER A 26 -10.50 -15.71 -17.46
N ILE A 27 -11.48 -16.38 -16.89
CA ILE A 27 -12.62 -15.73 -16.22
C ILE A 27 -12.00 -15.08 -15.00
N ALA A 28 -11.61 -13.81 -15.11
CA ALA A 28 -11.33 -13.00 -13.93
C ALA A 28 -12.59 -13.06 -13.05
N PRO A 29 -12.44 -13.29 -11.73
CA PRO A 29 -13.59 -13.31 -10.86
C PRO A 29 -14.34 -11.98 -10.99
N ALA A 30 -15.65 -12.02 -11.11
CA ALA A 30 -16.55 -10.89 -11.36
C ALA A 30 -16.59 -9.84 -10.22
N TRP A 31 -15.61 -9.86 -9.32
CA TRP A 31 -15.46 -8.97 -8.16
C TRP A 31 -14.35 -7.92 -8.34
N ALA A 32 -13.64 -7.92 -9.45
CA ALA A 32 -12.69 -6.85 -9.80
C ALA A 32 -13.49 -5.67 -10.37
N ALA A 33 -14.41 -5.16 -9.58
CA ALA A 33 -15.34 -4.15 -10.02
C ALA A 33 -15.02 -2.80 -9.41
N ASP A 34 -15.24 -1.79 -10.17
CA ASP A 34 -15.73 -0.44 -9.86
C ASP A 34 -15.25 0.22 -8.56
N LYS A 35 -14.02 -0.04 -8.10
CA LYS A 35 -13.40 0.67 -6.98
C LYS A 35 -11.93 0.97 -7.25
N SER A 36 -11.44 2.08 -6.71
CA SER A 36 -10.05 2.48 -6.86
C SER A 36 -9.07 1.42 -6.35
N ALA A 37 -8.14 0.99 -7.20
CA ALA A 37 -7.02 0.14 -6.77
C ALA A 37 -6.03 0.88 -5.85
N LYS A 38 -6.04 2.23 -5.86
CA LYS A 38 -5.19 3.06 -5.01
C LYS A 38 -5.75 3.24 -3.60
N ARG A 39 -7.08 3.20 -3.42
CA ARG A 39 -7.78 3.61 -2.20
C ARG A 39 -7.71 2.57 -1.10
N GLY A 40 -7.23 2.98 0.06
CA GLY A 40 -7.09 2.16 1.25
C GLY A 40 -7.55 2.83 2.53
N ILE A 41 -7.31 2.16 3.65
CA ILE A 41 -7.53 2.68 4.99
C ILE A 41 -6.40 2.26 5.93
N ALA A 42 -5.93 3.20 6.74
CA ALA A 42 -5.01 2.96 7.86
C ALA A 42 -5.84 2.73 9.13
N TYR A 43 -6.04 1.46 9.50
CA TYR A 43 -6.86 1.10 10.65
C TYR A 43 -6.66 -0.36 11.05
N ASP A 44 -6.63 -0.65 12.36
CA ASP A 44 -6.63 -2.03 12.85
C ASP A 44 -8.04 -2.63 12.77
N ILE A 45 -8.40 -3.08 11.58
CA ILE A 45 -9.68 -3.74 11.36
C ILE A 45 -9.68 -5.06 12.12
N SER A 46 -10.59 -5.18 13.09
CA SER A 46 -10.72 -6.37 13.95
C SER A 46 -12.04 -7.12 13.72
N SER A 47 -12.86 -6.69 12.78
CA SER A 47 -14.18 -7.30 12.50
C SER A 47 -14.37 -7.55 10.99
N PRO A 48 -14.86 -8.75 10.61
CA PRO A 48 -15.28 -9.01 9.24
C PRO A 48 -16.40 -8.08 8.76
N ASN A 49 -17.26 -7.62 9.69
CA ASN A 49 -18.36 -6.70 9.35
C ASN A 49 -17.83 -5.32 8.95
N ASP A 50 -16.77 -4.83 9.63
CA ASP A 50 -16.10 -3.58 9.25
C ASP A 50 -15.42 -3.70 7.89
N LEU A 51 -14.75 -4.82 7.65
CA LEU A 51 -14.12 -5.09 6.36
C LEU A 51 -15.16 -5.17 5.23
N SER A 52 -16.28 -5.85 5.48
CA SER A 52 -17.40 -5.92 4.55
C SER A 52 -17.98 -4.53 4.24
N ALA A 53 -18.18 -3.69 5.26
CA ALA A 53 -18.73 -2.33 5.08
C ALA A 53 -17.81 -1.44 4.24
N LEU A 54 -16.48 -1.59 4.38
CA LEU A 54 -15.47 -0.81 3.65
C LEU A 54 -15.20 -1.35 2.23
N SER A 55 -15.48 -2.62 1.97
CA SER A 55 -15.02 -3.35 0.77
C SER A 55 -15.55 -2.81 -0.56
N SER A 56 -16.66 -2.08 -0.55
CA SER A 56 -17.21 -1.49 -1.78
C SER A 56 -16.37 -0.37 -2.38
N GLY A 57 -15.45 0.23 -1.61
CA GLY A 57 -14.62 1.34 -2.10
C GLY A 57 -13.16 1.29 -1.65
N VAL A 58 -12.82 0.35 -0.73
CA VAL A 58 -11.45 0.17 -0.22
C VAL A 58 -10.86 -1.10 -0.81
N SER A 59 -9.63 -1.00 -1.34
CA SER A 59 -8.93 -2.12 -1.96
C SER A 59 -7.79 -2.69 -1.11
N TRP A 60 -7.37 -1.99 -0.07
CA TRP A 60 -6.32 -2.44 0.82
C TRP A 60 -6.39 -1.75 2.18
N TRP A 61 -5.76 -2.39 3.21
CA TRP A 61 -5.58 -1.77 4.52
C TRP A 61 -4.30 -2.27 5.18
N TYR A 62 -3.89 -1.58 6.21
CA TYR A 62 -2.85 -2.02 7.13
C TYR A 62 -3.18 -1.57 8.57
N ASN A 63 -2.47 -2.13 9.54
CA ASN A 63 -2.74 -1.93 10.97
C ASN A 63 -1.45 -1.73 11.79
N TRP A 64 -0.41 -1.18 11.16
CA TRP A 64 0.91 -0.95 11.78
C TRP A 64 1.59 -2.22 12.31
N SER A 65 1.12 -3.40 11.93
CA SER A 65 1.59 -4.71 12.40
C SER A 65 2.02 -5.60 11.23
N PRO A 66 2.93 -6.59 11.48
CA PRO A 66 3.29 -7.58 10.48
C PRO A 66 2.16 -8.53 10.07
N LYS A 67 1.06 -8.56 10.82
CA LYS A 67 -0.09 -9.46 10.59
C LYS A 67 -1.40 -8.74 10.81
N PRO A 68 -2.49 -9.17 10.17
CA PRO A 68 -3.81 -8.65 10.47
C PRO A 68 -4.20 -9.02 11.91
N HIS A 69 -5.22 -8.36 12.43
CA HIS A 69 -5.80 -8.69 13.73
C HIS A 69 -6.19 -10.18 13.78
N ASP A 70 -5.94 -10.85 14.92
CA ASP A 70 -6.15 -12.31 15.08
C ASP A 70 -7.58 -12.76 14.74
N ARG A 71 -8.58 -11.93 14.99
CA ARG A 71 -9.99 -12.21 14.61
C ARG A 71 -10.22 -12.31 13.11
N LEU A 72 -9.31 -11.81 12.29
CA LEU A 72 -9.33 -11.90 10.82
C LEU A 72 -8.39 -12.97 10.27
N ALA A 73 -7.56 -13.60 11.08
CA ALA A 73 -6.52 -14.53 10.64
C ALA A 73 -7.05 -15.75 9.87
N SER A 74 -8.31 -16.16 10.14
CA SER A 74 -8.96 -17.29 9.45
C SER A 74 -9.78 -16.91 8.22
N TYR A 75 -9.85 -15.61 7.87
CA TYR A 75 -10.66 -15.13 6.75
C TYR A 75 -9.80 -14.97 5.50
N ASP A 76 -10.27 -15.47 4.38
CA ASP A 76 -9.74 -15.14 3.05
C ASP A 76 -10.38 -13.83 2.57
N TYR A 77 -9.96 -12.73 3.21
CA TYR A 77 -10.51 -11.41 2.95
C TYR A 77 -10.22 -10.89 1.54
N ALA A 78 -9.11 -11.32 0.93
CA ALA A 78 -8.78 -10.95 -0.45
C ALA A 78 -9.81 -11.54 -1.42
N SER A 79 -10.12 -12.84 -1.31
CA SER A 79 -11.15 -13.49 -2.13
C SER A 79 -12.57 -13.05 -1.76
N MET A 80 -12.86 -12.88 -0.47
CA MET A 80 -14.22 -12.58 0.00
C MET A 80 -14.63 -11.13 -0.27
N TYR A 81 -13.72 -10.20 -0.13
CA TYR A 81 -14.00 -8.76 -0.15
C TYR A 81 -13.18 -7.99 -1.19
N GLY A 82 -12.22 -8.63 -1.85
CA GLY A 82 -11.32 -7.96 -2.78
C GLY A 82 -10.47 -6.87 -2.09
N VAL A 83 -10.07 -7.10 -0.84
CA VAL A 83 -9.29 -6.13 -0.03
C VAL A 83 -8.02 -6.79 0.46
N ASP A 84 -6.86 -6.22 0.11
CA ASP A 84 -5.55 -6.74 0.48
C ASP A 84 -5.12 -6.24 1.87
N PHE A 85 -4.58 -7.12 2.70
CA PHE A 85 -3.81 -6.73 3.87
C PHE A 85 -2.35 -6.46 3.48
N ILE A 86 -1.80 -5.33 3.93
CA ILE A 86 -0.40 -4.99 3.72
C ILE A 86 0.33 -4.99 5.07
N PRO A 87 1.26 -5.93 5.30
CA PRO A 87 2.03 -5.99 6.54
C PRO A 87 2.96 -4.80 6.70
N MET A 88 3.24 -4.43 7.96
CA MET A 88 4.19 -3.37 8.31
C MET A 88 5.24 -3.85 9.31
N VAL A 89 6.50 -3.47 9.06
CA VAL A 89 7.58 -3.45 10.03
C VAL A 89 7.66 -2.04 10.60
N TRP A 90 7.10 -1.84 11.81
CA TRP A 90 6.93 -0.51 12.41
C TRP A 90 8.27 0.15 12.79
N ASN A 91 9.25 -0.64 13.32
CA ASN A 91 10.61 -0.22 13.65
C ASN A 91 11.57 -1.42 13.60
N ASP A 92 12.78 -1.29 14.15
CA ASP A 92 13.80 -2.35 14.17
C ASP A 92 13.56 -3.48 15.19
N ASN A 93 12.54 -3.36 16.03
CA ASN A 93 12.09 -4.41 16.96
C ASN A 93 11.16 -5.41 16.26
N VAL A 94 11.67 -6.10 15.26
CA VAL A 94 10.94 -7.11 14.47
C VAL A 94 11.67 -8.45 14.52
N ASP A 95 10.90 -9.54 14.62
CA ASP A 95 11.41 -10.90 14.44
C ASP A 95 11.46 -11.23 12.94
N ASP A 96 12.66 -11.12 12.34
CA ASP A 96 12.87 -11.37 10.91
C ASP A 96 12.49 -12.80 10.51
N GLY A 97 12.69 -13.79 11.41
CA GLY A 97 12.37 -15.17 11.17
C GLY A 97 10.86 -15.39 11.03
N GLN A 98 10.11 -14.87 11.99
CA GLN A 98 8.65 -14.96 12.00
C GLN A 98 8.04 -14.18 10.84
N LEU A 99 8.55 -12.99 10.54
CA LEU A 99 8.08 -12.20 9.41
C LEU A 99 8.30 -12.93 8.07
N LYS A 100 9.50 -13.49 7.86
CA LYS A 100 9.80 -14.26 6.64
C LYS A 100 8.89 -15.49 6.49
N LEU A 101 8.69 -16.25 7.57
CA LEU A 101 7.78 -17.41 7.56
C LEU A 101 6.35 -16.98 7.20
N TYR A 102 5.88 -15.86 7.75
CA TYR A 102 4.56 -15.34 7.44
C TYR A 102 4.44 -14.94 5.97
N LEU A 103 5.39 -14.17 5.44
CA LEU A 103 5.39 -13.74 4.03
C LEU A 103 5.49 -14.93 3.06
N GLN A 104 6.31 -15.95 3.38
CA GLN A 104 6.43 -17.17 2.58
C GLN A 104 5.15 -18.01 2.58
N ALA A 105 4.41 -18.01 3.70
CA ALA A 105 3.11 -18.68 3.79
C ALA A 105 1.99 -17.90 3.05
N HIS A 106 2.21 -16.62 2.74
CA HIS A 106 1.25 -15.74 2.07
C HIS A 106 1.83 -15.11 0.80
N PRO A 107 2.13 -15.89 -0.26
CA PRO A 107 2.84 -15.43 -1.46
C PRO A 107 2.07 -14.39 -2.28
N ALA A 108 0.79 -14.17 -2.00
CA ALA A 108 -0.01 -13.10 -2.57
C ALA A 108 0.37 -11.71 -2.04
N ILE A 109 1.01 -11.63 -0.86
CA ILE A 109 1.52 -10.37 -0.31
C ILE A 109 2.71 -9.91 -1.17
N ARG A 110 2.57 -8.74 -1.78
CA ARG A 110 3.56 -8.16 -2.70
C ARG A 110 4.33 -6.99 -2.12
N TYR A 111 3.86 -6.41 -1.03
CA TYR A 111 4.37 -5.17 -0.45
C TYR A 111 4.58 -5.33 1.05
N LEU A 112 5.61 -4.67 1.56
CA LEU A 112 5.92 -4.56 2.97
C LEU A 112 6.14 -3.09 3.30
N LEU A 113 5.26 -2.52 4.14
CA LEU A 113 5.47 -1.20 4.71
C LEU A 113 6.59 -1.27 5.74
N VAL A 114 7.47 -0.26 5.77
CA VAL A 114 8.64 -0.29 6.65
C VAL A 114 8.89 1.07 7.30
N ILE A 115 9.15 1.03 8.60
CA ILE A 115 9.50 2.14 9.51
C ILE A 115 8.43 3.24 9.51
N ASN A 116 7.66 3.27 10.58
CA ASN A 116 6.60 4.27 10.76
C ASN A 116 7.13 5.55 11.37
N GLU A 117 7.06 6.66 10.64
CA GLU A 117 7.38 8.01 11.10
C GLU A 117 8.70 8.09 11.88
N PRO A 118 9.85 7.73 11.25
CA PRO A 118 11.12 7.66 11.98
C PRO A 118 11.58 9.00 12.57
N ASN A 119 11.12 10.10 12.00
CA ASN A 119 11.48 11.46 12.44
C ASN A 119 10.54 12.06 13.50
N LEU A 120 9.63 11.23 14.10
CA LEU A 120 8.83 11.59 15.26
C LEU A 120 9.34 10.86 16.50
N LEU A 121 9.49 11.60 17.62
CA LEU A 121 10.05 11.06 18.87
C LEU A 121 9.12 10.09 19.59
N ASP A 122 7.82 10.16 19.34
CA ASP A 122 6.77 9.30 19.89
C ASP A 122 6.34 8.17 18.93
N GLN A 123 7.01 8.05 17.79
CA GLN A 123 6.79 7.01 16.79
C GLN A 123 8.03 6.10 16.68
N ALA A 124 8.41 5.62 15.51
CA ALA A 124 9.56 4.73 15.41
C ALA A 124 10.86 5.35 15.95
N ASN A 125 10.97 6.67 15.98
CA ASN A 125 12.06 7.43 16.60
C ASN A 125 13.44 6.90 16.19
N MET A 126 13.70 6.85 14.90
CA MET A 126 14.94 6.35 14.31
C MET A 126 15.68 7.47 13.62
N THR A 127 16.94 7.70 14.01
CA THR A 127 17.81 8.62 13.26
C THR A 127 18.09 8.08 11.85
N PRO A 128 18.45 8.93 10.88
CA PRO A 128 18.86 8.49 9.54
C PRO A 128 19.93 7.38 9.57
N GLU A 129 20.92 7.49 10.46
CA GLU A 129 22.00 6.50 10.61
C GLU A 129 21.49 5.18 11.22
N ALA A 130 20.56 5.24 12.18
CA ALA A 130 19.95 4.04 12.76
C ALA A 130 19.13 3.29 11.71
N ALA A 131 18.33 4.01 10.93
CA ALA A 131 17.58 3.44 9.82
C ALA A 131 18.52 2.86 8.74
N ALA A 132 19.61 3.55 8.40
CA ALA A 132 20.60 3.07 7.43
C ALA A 132 21.31 1.78 7.89
N ARG A 133 21.54 1.59 9.19
CA ARG A 133 22.07 0.32 9.74
C ARG A 133 21.03 -0.80 9.72
N PHE A 134 19.76 -0.48 9.93
CA PHE A 134 18.69 -1.46 9.93
C PHE A 134 18.28 -1.90 8.51
N TRP A 135 18.34 -1.00 7.53
CA TRP A 135 17.80 -1.19 6.19
C TRP A 135 18.26 -2.48 5.47
N PRO A 136 19.55 -2.92 5.55
CA PRO A 136 20.00 -4.17 4.95
C PRO A 136 19.23 -5.42 5.41
N ARG A 137 18.70 -5.44 6.65
CA ARG A 137 17.83 -6.54 7.13
C ARG A 137 16.52 -6.58 6.35
N LEU A 138 15.92 -5.42 6.07
CA LEU A 138 14.70 -5.31 5.26
C LEU A 138 14.94 -5.74 3.81
N GLU A 139 16.06 -5.33 3.22
CA GLU A 139 16.47 -5.77 1.88
C GLU A 139 16.66 -7.29 1.79
N GLN A 140 17.23 -7.90 2.83
CA GLN A 140 17.37 -9.35 2.90
C GLN A 140 16.01 -10.06 2.98
N ILE A 141 15.06 -9.52 3.75
CA ILE A 141 13.69 -10.04 3.80
C ILE A 141 13.05 -9.95 2.42
N ALA A 142 13.13 -8.79 1.77
CA ALA A 142 12.60 -8.58 0.42
C ALA A 142 13.20 -9.56 -0.61
N ALA A 143 14.52 -9.75 -0.58
CA ALA A 143 15.21 -10.68 -1.48
C ALA A 143 14.78 -12.15 -1.27
N GLN A 144 14.44 -12.54 -0.04
CA GLN A 144 14.04 -13.92 0.31
C GLN A 144 12.54 -14.20 0.14
N THR A 145 11.71 -13.16 0.06
CA THR A 145 10.25 -13.30 0.02
C THR A 145 9.62 -12.71 -1.25
N GLY A 146 10.37 -11.89 -2.00
CA GLY A 146 9.89 -11.24 -3.23
C GLY A 146 9.02 -10.00 -3.00
N VAL A 147 8.83 -9.56 -1.75
CA VAL A 147 8.06 -8.34 -1.47
C VAL A 147 8.81 -7.08 -1.91
N LYS A 148 8.08 -6.03 -2.22
CA LYS A 148 8.57 -4.69 -2.49
C LYS A 148 8.58 -3.86 -1.21
N LEU A 149 9.65 -3.10 -0.96
CA LEU A 149 9.77 -2.24 0.20
C LEU A 149 9.10 -0.89 -0.05
N VAL A 150 8.20 -0.53 0.86
CA VAL A 150 7.41 0.71 0.82
C VAL A 150 7.73 1.52 2.08
N GLY A 151 8.49 2.58 1.94
CA GLY A 151 8.90 3.40 3.08
C GLY A 151 10.32 3.97 2.92
N PRO A 152 10.84 4.58 4.00
CA PRO A 152 10.17 4.79 5.30
C PRO A 152 8.93 5.68 5.21
N ALA A 153 7.94 5.47 6.08
CA ALA A 153 6.75 6.30 6.13
C ALA A 153 7.08 7.62 6.84
N MET A 154 7.25 8.67 6.06
CA MET A 154 7.67 9.98 6.55
C MET A 154 6.49 10.87 6.90
N ASN A 155 6.70 11.78 7.87
CA ASN A 155 5.78 12.87 8.20
C ASN A 155 6.57 14.14 8.53
N TRP A 156 5.90 15.28 8.75
CA TRP A 156 6.52 16.38 9.48
C TRP A 156 6.80 15.94 10.91
N GLY A 157 8.07 16.00 11.30
CA GLY A 157 8.56 15.34 12.51
C GLY A 157 8.90 16.28 13.66
N THR A 158 9.14 15.66 14.80
CA THR A 158 9.55 16.34 16.06
C THR A 158 11.03 16.11 16.41
N MET A 159 11.74 15.30 15.62
CA MET A 159 13.17 15.03 15.84
C MET A 159 14.00 16.26 15.51
N ALA A 160 14.85 16.67 16.45
CA ALA A 160 15.70 17.86 16.27
C ALA A 160 16.58 17.74 15.00
N GLY A 161 16.53 18.75 14.14
CA GLY A 161 17.24 18.77 12.87
C GLY A 161 16.59 17.97 11.73
N TYR A 162 15.56 17.18 12.02
CA TYR A 162 14.90 16.28 11.06
C TYR A 162 13.36 16.43 11.04
N GLY A 163 12.87 17.60 11.41
CA GLY A 163 11.44 17.91 11.31
C GLY A 163 10.92 17.86 9.87
N ASP A 164 11.72 18.31 8.92
CA ASP A 164 11.42 18.20 7.50
C ASP A 164 11.72 16.78 7.00
N PRO A 165 10.74 16.06 6.42
CA PRO A 165 10.91 14.69 5.93
C PRO A 165 11.97 14.57 4.82
N VAL A 166 12.13 15.60 3.98
CA VAL A 166 13.15 15.59 2.91
C VAL A 166 14.55 15.67 3.52
N VAL A 167 14.75 16.46 4.57
CA VAL A 167 16.05 16.55 5.28
C VAL A 167 16.41 15.21 5.90
N TRP A 168 15.43 14.52 6.52
CA TRP A 168 15.67 13.20 7.09
C TRP A 168 16.00 12.16 5.99
N LEU A 169 15.24 12.15 4.89
CA LEU A 169 15.48 11.22 3.77
C LEU A 169 16.85 11.45 3.12
N ASP A 170 17.24 12.69 2.86
CA ASP A 170 18.55 13.01 2.28
C ASP A 170 19.68 12.52 3.19
N ALA A 171 19.56 12.70 4.51
CA ALA A 171 20.51 12.19 5.49
C ALA A 171 20.55 10.66 5.55
N PHE A 172 19.36 10.01 5.45
CA PHE A 172 19.27 8.55 5.39
C PHE A 172 19.97 7.97 4.17
N TYR A 173 19.72 8.53 2.97
CA TYR A 173 20.42 8.11 1.75
C TYR A 173 21.92 8.29 1.87
N ALA A 174 22.39 9.43 2.43
CA ALA A 174 23.83 9.70 2.64
C ALA A 174 24.44 8.68 3.60
N ALA A 175 23.81 8.43 4.75
CA ALA A 175 24.27 7.46 5.74
C ALA A 175 24.30 6.03 5.17
N TYR A 176 23.25 5.65 4.42
CA TYR A 176 23.20 4.33 3.81
C TYR A 176 24.32 4.13 2.77
N ARG A 177 24.54 5.10 1.88
CA ARG A 177 25.64 5.06 0.89
C ARG A 177 27.02 4.93 1.56
N ALA A 178 27.24 5.69 2.64
CA ALA A 178 28.51 5.63 3.39
C ALA A 178 28.79 4.24 3.97
N MET A 179 27.75 3.50 4.36
CA MET A 179 27.87 2.16 4.96
C MET A 179 27.85 1.02 3.92
N ASN A 180 27.39 1.28 2.69
CA ASN A 180 27.09 0.24 1.69
C ASN A 180 27.76 0.51 0.34
N GLN A 181 29.05 0.85 0.33
CA GLN A 181 29.88 0.99 -0.88
C GLN A 181 29.26 1.98 -1.91
N ASN A 182 28.72 3.08 -1.43
CA ASN A 182 28.04 4.11 -2.22
C ASN A 182 26.81 3.62 -3.01
N ARG A 183 26.20 2.49 -2.61
CA ARG A 183 24.96 1.99 -3.16
C ARG A 183 23.77 2.71 -2.52
N ASP A 184 22.72 2.96 -3.30
CA ASP A 184 21.45 3.45 -2.76
C ASP A 184 20.68 2.35 -2.00
N PRO A 185 19.88 2.70 -0.98
CA PRO A 185 18.98 1.76 -0.35
C PRO A 185 17.95 1.27 -1.36
N GLN A 186 17.57 0.00 -1.27
CA GLN A 186 16.42 -0.51 -2.01
C GLN A 186 15.15 0.09 -1.42
N ILE A 187 14.62 1.11 -2.06
CA ILE A 187 13.30 1.66 -1.84
C ILE A 187 12.53 1.45 -3.14
N ASP A 188 11.52 0.59 -3.13
CA ASP A 188 10.68 0.38 -4.31
C ASP A 188 9.63 1.49 -4.42
N TYR A 189 9.10 1.95 -3.28
CA TYR A 189 8.14 3.04 -3.15
C TYR A 189 8.48 3.88 -1.92
N LEU A 190 8.33 5.19 -2.01
CA LEU A 190 8.30 6.04 -0.82
C LEU A 190 6.97 5.90 -0.10
N ALA A 191 6.95 6.09 1.22
CA ALA A 191 5.72 6.24 1.99
C ALA A 191 5.67 7.60 2.67
N PHE A 192 4.48 8.16 2.81
CA PHE A 192 4.30 9.49 3.35
C PHE A 192 2.96 9.64 4.07
N HIS A 193 2.94 10.45 5.16
CA HIS A 193 1.76 10.83 5.91
C HIS A 193 1.49 12.32 5.76
N TRP A 194 0.21 12.69 5.67
CA TRP A 194 -0.18 14.09 5.53
C TRP A 194 -1.47 14.41 6.24
N TYR A 195 -1.43 15.46 7.10
CA TYR A 195 -2.55 15.81 7.94
C TYR A 195 -2.96 17.30 7.86
N ASP A 196 -2.58 17.96 6.77
CA ASP A 196 -2.81 19.40 6.60
C ASP A 196 -3.13 19.74 5.13
N TYR A 197 -3.27 21.01 4.84
CA TYR A 197 -3.31 21.55 3.48
C TYR A 197 -1.96 21.36 2.76
N GLY A 198 -1.95 21.48 1.43
CA GLY A 198 -0.71 21.49 0.66
C GLY A 198 -0.11 20.14 0.33
N LEU A 199 -0.89 19.05 0.37
CA LEU A 199 -0.47 17.70 -0.01
C LEU A 199 0.24 17.64 -1.36
N ASP A 200 -0.31 18.33 -2.39
CA ASP A 200 0.24 18.32 -3.74
C ASP A 200 1.67 18.88 -3.78
N GLY A 201 1.90 20.04 -3.13
CA GLY A 201 3.24 20.62 -3.04
C GLY A 201 4.25 19.73 -2.31
N MET A 202 3.80 18.91 -1.34
CA MET A 202 4.68 17.96 -0.67
C MET A 202 5.02 16.76 -1.57
N LEU A 203 4.05 16.25 -2.32
CA LEU A 203 4.28 15.21 -3.31
C LEU A 203 5.29 15.67 -4.39
N ASP A 204 5.21 16.92 -4.84
CA ASP A 204 6.20 17.51 -5.76
C ASP A 204 7.61 17.52 -5.17
N ARG A 205 7.75 17.79 -3.86
CA ARG A 205 9.08 17.72 -3.19
C ARG A 205 9.62 16.29 -3.14
N LEU A 206 8.76 15.29 -2.99
CA LEU A 206 9.16 13.86 -2.96
C LEU A 206 9.51 13.32 -4.35
N ALA A 207 9.00 13.91 -5.44
CA ALA A 207 9.29 13.51 -6.81
C ALA A 207 10.78 13.49 -7.15
N ARG A 208 11.61 14.27 -6.44
CA ARG A 208 13.08 14.30 -6.59
C ARG A 208 13.77 12.94 -6.41
N TYR A 209 13.16 12.02 -5.66
CA TYR A 209 13.69 10.67 -5.45
C TYR A 209 13.41 9.71 -6.59
N GLY A 210 12.58 10.09 -7.56
CA GLY A 210 12.23 9.27 -8.73
C GLY A 210 11.52 7.96 -8.39
N LYS A 211 10.80 7.93 -7.27
CA LYS A 211 10.05 6.76 -6.78
C LYS A 211 8.56 7.05 -6.74
N PRO A 212 7.70 6.08 -7.09
CA PRO A 212 6.28 6.25 -6.84
C PRO A 212 6.01 6.28 -5.32
N VAL A 213 4.95 6.98 -4.93
CA VAL A 213 4.63 7.28 -3.53
C VAL A 213 3.37 6.54 -3.11
N TRP A 214 3.39 5.99 -1.88
CA TRP A 214 2.20 5.62 -1.13
C TRP A 214 1.94 6.70 -0.08
N VAL A 215 0.77 7.31 -0.10
CA VAL A 215 0.32 8.16 1.01
C VAL A 215 -0.40 7.25 2.00
N THR A 216 0.38 6.65 2.90
CA THR A 216 -0.11 5.58 3.78
C THR A 216 -1.01 6.07 4.91
N GLU A 217 -0.99 7.36 5.21
CA GLU A 217 -1.96 8.02 6.07
C GLU A 217 -2.27 9.41 5.53
N PHE A 218 -3.54 9.75 5.45
CA PHE A 218 -3.94 11.13 5.23
C PHE A 218 -5.33 11.42 5.83
N ALA A 219 -5.46 12.63 6.32
CA ALA A 219 -6.68 13.33 6.70
C ALA A 219 -6.35 14.83 6.71
N ASN A 220 -7.29 15.70 7.02
CA ASN A 220 -6.91 17.06 7.36
C ASN A 220 -7.25 17.33 8.83
N TRP A 221 -6.24 17.68 9.63
CA TRP A 221 -6.32 17.97 11.06
C TRP A 221 -5.87 19.38 11.39
N HIS A 222 -5.97 20.27 10.41
CA HIS A 222 -5.62 21.66 10.61
C HIS A 222 -6.45 22.26 11.75
N GLY A 223 -5.78 22.67 12.83
CA GLY A 223 -6.40 23.12 14.06
C GLY A 223 -6.06 24.56 14.45
N LEU A 224 -5.32 25.30 13.61
CA LEU A 224 -5.00 26.70 13.87
C LEU A 224 -6.26 27.57 13.68
N ASP A 225 -6.44 28.57 14.57
CA ASP A 225 -7.55 29.50 14.48
C ASP A 225 -7.26 30.62 13.45
N ASP A 226 -7.23 30.23 12.19
CA ASP A 226 -6.97 31.07 11.02
C ASP A 226 -8.12 31.08 9.99
N GLY A 227 -9.26 30.45 10.37
CA GLY A 227 -10.41 30.26 9.49
C GLY A 227 -10.38 29.01 8.63
N LEU A 228 -9.26 28.27 8.61
CA LEU A 228 -9.07 27.03 7.83
C LEU A 228 -9.19 25.78 8.69
N GLN A 229 -9.35 25.91 10.00
CA GLN A 229 -9.45 24.78 10.93
C GLN A 229 -10.57 23.81 10.53
N ILE A 230 -10.31 22.52 10.70
CA ILE A 230 -11.28 21.43 10.47
C ILE A 230 -12.14 21.26 11.72
N ASP A 231 -13.21 22.04 11.79
CA ASP A 231 -14.16 22.14 12.91
C ASP A 231 -15.56 21.60 12.57
N SER A 232 -15.72 21.04 11.37
CA SER A 232 -17.02 20.49 10.93
C SER A 232 -16.83 19.35 9.93
N LEU A 233 -17.81 18.44 9.91
CA LEU A 233 -17.89 17.37 8.93
C LEU A 233 -17.90 17.88 7.49
N ALA A 234 -18.54 19.02 7.25
CA ALA A 234 -18.60 19.62 5.91
C ALA A 234 -17.20 20.04 5.42
N LYS A 235 -16.40 20.68 6.29
CA LYS A 235 -15.00 21.02 5.94
C LYS A 235 -14.15 19.78 5.74
N GLN A 236 -14.29 18.74 6.59
CA GLN A 236 -13.54 17.48 6.41
C GLN A 236 -13.90 16.78 5.09
N LYS A 237 -15.19 16.74 4.73
CA LYS A 237 -15.62 16.19 3.43
C LYS A 237 -15.02 16.94 2.25
N GLN A 238 -15.02 18.29 2.32
CA GLN A 238 -14.42 19.08 1.24
C GLN A 238 -12.93 18.78 1.10
N GLN A 239 -12.18 18.76 2.20
CA GLN A 239 -10.75 18.43 2.18
C GLN A 239 -10.49 17.00 1.74
N MET A 240 -11.28 16.04 2.18
CA MET A 240 -11.21 14.65 1.72
C MET A 240 -11.37 14.56 0.20
N ALA A 241 -12.35 15.26 -0.37
CA ALA A 241 -12.59 15.27 -1.81
C ALA A 241 -11.40 15.85 -2.59
N ASP A 242 -10.87 16.99 -2.14
CA ASP A 242 -9.76 17.69 -2.77
C ASP A 242 -8.48 16.83 -2.72
N MET A 243 -8.18 16.22 -1.57
CA MET A 243 -7.03 15.33 -1.40
C MET A 243 -7.17 14.05 -2.22
N VAL A 244 -8.34 13.41 -2.22
CA VAL A 244 -8.60 12.21 -3.03
C VAL A 244 -8.49 12.52 -4.53
N ALA A 245 -9.03 13.65 -4.99
CA ALA A 245 -8.89 14.06 -6.39
C ALA A 245 -7.41 14.24 -6.79
N THR A 246 -6.60 14.85 -5.93
CA THR A 246 -5.14 14.96 -6.13
C THR A 246 -4.49 13.58 -6.20
N LEU A 247 -4.76 12.71 -5.23
CA LEU A 247 -4.15 11.38 -5.13
C LEU A 247 -4.53 10.45 -6.28
N GLU A 248 -5.78 10.50 -6.72
CA GLU A 248 -6.24 9.73 -7.88
C GLU A 248 -5.65 10.27 -9.19
N GLY A 249 -5.59 11.60 -9.36
CA GLY A 249 -5.12 12.25 -10.58
C GLY A 249 -3.61 12.15 -10.82
N ARG A 250 -2.80 11.88 -9.80
CA ARG A 250 -1.33 11.83 -9.91
C ARG A 250 -0.84 10.46 -10.31
N ALA A 251 -0.05 10.40 -11.39
CA ALA A 251 0.57 9.15 -11.86
C ALA A 251 1.69 8.63 -10.95
N ASP A 252 2.33 9.51 -10.17
CA ASP A 252 3.37 9.17 -9.21
C ASP A 252 2.84 8.68 -7.86
N VAL A 253 1.52 8.81 -7.60
CA VAL A 253 0.86 8.20 -6.43
C VAL A 253 0.39 6.79 -6.80
N PHE A 254 0.96 5.79 -6.11
CA PHE A 254 0.62 4.40 -6.35
C PHE A 254 -0.57 3.93 -5.49
N ARG A 255 -0.60 4.29 -4.20
CA ARG A 255 -1.69 3.97 -3.25
C ARG A 255 -1.85 5.08 -2.21
N TYR A 256 -3.02 5.15 -1.59
CA TYR A 256 -3.29 6.06 -0.49
C TYR A 256 -4.26 5.44 0.52
N ALA A 257 -4.16 5.80 1.81
CA ALA A 257 -5.02 5.29 2.85
C ALA A 257 -5.52 6.42 3.77
N TRP A 258 -6.82 6.51 3.93
CA TRP A 258 -7.42 7.45 4.88
C TRP A 258 -7.13 7.03 6.32
N PHE A 259 -6.81 7.98 7.17
CA PHE A 259 -6.71 7.81 8.60
C PHE A 259 -7.91 8.47 9.29
N THR A 260 -8.93 7.73 9.82
CA THR A 260 -8.84 6.32 10.16
C THR A 260 -10.24 5.66 10.22
N GLY A 261 -10.32 4.43 10.71
CA GLY A 261 -11.60 3.72 10.89
C GLY A 261 -12.47 4.30 11.98
N ARG A 262 -12.03 4.24 13.24
CA ARG A 262 -12.73 4.79 14.42
C ARG A 262 -11.77 5.50 15.34
N MET A 263 -12.25 6.59 15.93
CA MET A 263 -11.58 7.31 17.01
C MET A 263 -12.55 7.47 18.17
N THR A 264 -12.06 7.29 19.40
CA THR A 264 -12.86 7.53 20.61
C THR A 264 -13.17 9.03 20.79
N GLN A 265 -12.20 9.88 20.42
CA GLN A 265 -12.37 11.31 20.30
C GLN A 265 -11.99 11.70 18.88
N ASP A 266 -12.89 12.32 18.15
CA ASP A 266 -12.71 12.66 16.74
C ASP A 266 -13.02 14.15 16.50
N PRO A 267 -12.14 15.05 16.98
CA PRO A 267 -12.36 16.48 16.89
C PRO A 267 -12.31 17.00 15.45
N HIS A 268 -11.77 16.22 14.52
CA HIS A 268 -11.62 16.56 13.10
C HIS A 268 -12.50 15.71 12.18
N PHE A 269 -13.46 14.96 12.72
CA PHE A 269 -14.43 14.20 11.93
C PHE A 269 -13.79 13.20 10.97
N SER A 270 -12.74 12.47 11.39
CA SER A 270 -11.97 11.58 10.52
C SER A 270 -12.47 10.13 10.47
N SER A 271 -13.36 9.73 11.39
CA SER A 271 -13.81 8.35 11.51
C SER A 271 -14.70 7.93 10.34
N LEU A 272 -14.32 6.84 9.64
CA LEU A 272 -15.13 6.25 8.57
C LEU A 272 -16.19 5.27 9.09
N LEU A 273 -15.99 4.70 10.29
CA LEU A 273 -16.86 3.73 10.91
C LEU A 273 -17.44 4.28 12.22
N SER A 274 -18.70 4.01 12.48
CA SER A 274 -19.38 4.23 13.76
C SER A 274 -19.37 2.94 14.59
N ASP A 275 -20.50 2.24 14.70
CA ASP A 275 -20.56 0.89 15.27
C ASP A 275 -19.95 -0.15 14.32
N GLU A 276 -19.79 -1.39 14.81
CA GLU A 276 -19.28 -2.49 14.02
C GLU A 276 -20.14 -2.69 12.75
N GLY A 277 -19.47 -2.71 11.61
CA GLY A 277 -20.10 -2.89 10.29
C GLY A 277 -20.90 -1.69 9.78
N ARG A 278 -20.78 -0.52 10.41
CA ARG A 278 -21.53 0.69 10.01
C ARG A 278 -20.62 1.83 9.61
N LEU A 279 -20.81 2.30 8.39
CA LEU A 279 -20.15 3.51 7.90
C LEU A 279 -20.76 4.76 8.56
N THR A 280 -19.90 5.73 8.88
CA THR A 280 -20.33 7.11 9.16
C THR A 280 -20.76 7.78 7.85
N GLU A 281 -21.28 9.00 7.97
CA GLU A 281 -21.54 9.86 6.80
C GLU A 281 -20.26 10.15 6.02
N LEU A 282 -19.12 10.37 6.73
CA LEU A 282 -17.80 10.51 6.08
C LEU A 282 -17.38 9.23 5.39
N GLY A 283 -17.58 8.06 6.02
CA GLY A 283 -17.25 6.75 5.44
C GLY A 283 -18.02 6.48 4.14
N GLN A 284 -19.32 6.74 4.13
CA GLN A 284 -20.14 6.64 2.91
C GLN A 284 -19.61 7.59 1.82
N TYR A 285 -19.26 8.81 2.19
CA TYR A 285 -18.72 9.80 1.28
C TYR A 285 -17.38 9.37 0.71
N TYR A 286 -16.43 8.88 1.55
CA TYR A 286 -15.12 8.38 1.10
C TYR A 286 -15.25 7.29 0.04
N LEU A 287 -16.13 6.31 0.26
CA LEU A 287 -16.33 5.20 -0.67
C LEU A 287 -16.99 5.65 -1.99
N SER A 288 -17.75 6.75 -1.98
CA SER A 288 -18.45 7.28 -3.15
C SER A 288 -17.62 8.23 -4.01
N LEU A 289 -16.45 8.67 -3.54
CA LEU A 289 -15.62 9.61 -4.28
C LEU A 289 -15.13 9.00 -5.60
N PRO A 290 -15.05 9.80 -6.67
CA PRO A 290 -14.55 9.35 -7.96
C PRO A 290 -13.12 8.80 -7.87
N TYR A 291 -12.75 7.96 -8.82
CA TYR A 291 -11.40 7.43 -8.99
C TYR A 291 -11.02 7.37 -10.47
N SER A 292 -9.71 7.28 -10.74
CA SER A 292 -9.16 7.09 -12.09
C SER A 292 -9.02 5.59 -12.39
N GLU A 293 -9.45 5.16 -13.57
CA GLU A 293 -9.27 3.78 -14.05
C GLU A 293 -7.82 3.49 -14.43
#